data_d35a776bf57cedf4324a882abda940e0
#
_entry.id   d35a776bf57cedf4324a882abda940e0
#
_cell.length_a   1.000
_cell.length_b   1.000
_cell.length_c   1.000
_cell.angle_alpha   90.00
_cell.angle_beta   90.00
_cell.angle_gamma   90.00
#
_symmetry.space_group_name_H-M   'P 1'
#
loop_
_entity.id
_entity.type
_entity.pdbx_description
1 polymer ?
#
loop_
_entity_poly.entity_id
_entity_poly.type
_entity_poly.pdbx_seq_one_letter_code
_entity_poly.pdbx_strand_id
1 'polypeptide(L)'
;MNNKYQLLKGKTLLYVEDDIKLQKNIVEILSNFFGTILVASDGDEAYDRYIENQNKIDMVITDINMPNTDGITFCKHIREFDKKLPIVIISAYTDTDYLLDSIDLNIITYVTKPFTTKKVLALMDKFLEHFQLNSHIVIKESVEFDYDIGTVIVDDKSIQLTQKETKFFKLLSENSVVTYDMMYEYMWDYDKAPSQDAIKSFIRKFKKKLPADLCQNKKGVGYYLET
;
A
#
# COMPACT_ATOMS: atom_id res chain seq x y z
N MET A 1 13.28 -11.82 -15.80
CA MET A 1 12.04 -11.09 -15.47
C MET A 1 12.31 -9.60 -15.52
N ASN A 2 11.42 -8.83 -16.09
CA ASN A 2 11.63 -7.39 -16.29
C ASN A 2 11.70 -6.71 -14.91
N ASN A 3 12.72 -5.93 -14.63
CA ASN A 3 12.93 -5.19 -13.37
C ASN A 3 11.75 -4.24 -13.03
N LYS A 4 10.88 -4.01 -14.03
CA LYS A 4 9.72 -3.11 -13.97
C LYS A 4 8.74 -3.43 -12.83
N TYR A 5 8.48 -4.71 -12.54
CA TYR A 5 7.49 -5.13 -11.55
C TYR A 5 8.10 -5.47 -10.17
N GLN A 6 9.37 -5.13 -9.95
CA GLN A 6 10.06 -5.44 -8.68
C GLN A 6 9.37 -4.80 -7.47
N LEU A 7 8.76 -3.63 -7.65
CA LEU A 7 8.01 -2.93 -6.62
C LEU A 7 6.84 -3.78 -6.08
N LEU A 8 6.11 -4.47 -6.97
CA LEU A 8 4.96 -5.28 -6.59
C LEU A 8 5.35 -6.52 -5.77
N LYS A 9 6.61 -6.99 -5.86
CA LYS A 9 7.10 -8.11 -5.05
C LYS A 9 7.08 -7.85 -3.55
N GLY A 10 7.18 -6.58 -3.14
CA GLY A 10 7.07 -6.18 -1.75
C GLY A 10 5.64 -5.96 -1.26
N LYS A 11 4.64 -6.08 -2.15
CA LYS A 11 3.24 -5.79 -1.87
C LYS A 11 2.43 -7.06 -1.59
N THR A 12 1.42 -6.93 -0.74
CA THR A 12 0.47 -8.00 -0.40
C THR A 12 -0.85 -7.75 -1.14
N LEU A 13 -1.26 -8.75 -1.90
CA LEU A 13 -2.52 -8.76 -2.63
C LEU A 13 -3.55 -9.61 -1.89
N LEU A 14 -4.78 -9.10 -1.74
CA LEU A 14 -5.97 -9.92 -1.44
C LEU A 14 -6.72 -10.18 -2.74
N TYR A 15 -6.82 -11.45 -3.13
CA TYR A 15 -7.53 -11.91 -4.34
C TYR A 15 -8.77 -12.72 -3.98
N VAL A 16 -9.93 -12.29 -4.48
CA VAL A 16 -11.24 -12.87 -4.14
C VAL A 16 -11.92 -13.41 -5.40
N GLU A 17 -12.20 -14.70 -5.41
CA GLU A 17 -12.82 -15.42 -6.54
C GLU A 17 -13.44 -16.70 -6.02
N ASP A 18 -14.72 -16.97 -6.32
CA ASP A 18 -15.46 -18.13 -5.84
C ASP A 18 -15.18 -19.41 -6.66
N ASP A 19 -14.85 -19.31 -7.93
CA ASP A 19 -14.38 -20.47 -8.71
C ASP A 19 -12.96 -20.84 -8.29
N ILE A 20 -12.84 -21.89 -7.46
CA ILE A 20 -11.56 -22.39 -6.93
C ILE A 20 -10.56 -22.77 -8.01
N LYS A 21 -11.03 -23.25 -9.19
CA LYS A 21 -10.11 -23.61 -10.30
C LYS A 21 -9.56 -22.34 -10.94
N LEU A 22 -10.42 -21.38 -11.20
CA LEU A 22 -10.03 -20.08 -11.74
C LEU A 22 -9.11 -19.35 -10.75
N GLN A 23 -9.48 -19.33 -9.46
CA GLN A 23 -8.69 -18.74 -8.39
C GLN A 23 -7.25 -19.27 -8.40
N LYS A 24 -7.06 -20.60 -8.41
CA LYS A 24 -5.72 -21.23 -8.44
C LYS A 24 -4.91 -20.83 -9.68
N ASN A 25 -5.54 -20.85 -10.86
CA ASN A 25 -4.87 -20.50 -12.11
C ASN A 25 -4.42 -19.02 -12.10
N ILE A 26 -5.26 -18.13 -11.61
CA ILE A 26 -4.93 -16.70 -11.53
C ILE A 26 -3.86 -16.43 -10.48
N VAL A 27 -3.94 -17.08 -9.32
CA VAL A 27 -2.91 -16.99 -8.27
C VAL A 27 -1.55 -17.43 -8.80
N GLU A 28 -1.47 -18.49 -9.59
CA GLU A 28 -0.22 -18.93 -10.22
C GLU A 28 0.37 -17.81 -11.11
N ILE A 29 -0.45 -17.14 -11.90
CA ILE A 29 -0.02 -16.00 -12.73
C ILE A 29 0.42 -14.82 -11.86
N LEU A 30 -0.40 -14.44 -10.88
CA LEU A 30 -0.15 -13.29 -10.01
C LEU A 30 1.08 -13.50 -9.11
N SER A 31 1.42 -14.74 -8.75
CA SER A 31 2.62 -15.07 -7.96
C SER A 31 3.94 -14.68 -8.67
N ASN A 32 3.90 -14.45 -9.98
CA ASN A 32 5.04 -13.90 -10.69
C ASN A 32 5.29 -12.42 -10.36
N PHE A 33 4.28 -11.70 -9.86
CA PHE A 33 4.32 -10.26 -9.57
C PHE A 33 4.37 -9.96 -8.07
N PHE A 34 3.61 -10.70 -7.25
CA PHE A 34 3.47 -10.44 -5.82
C PHE A 34 4.28 -11.43 -4.98
N GLY A 35 4.79 -10.96 -3.84
CA GLY A 35 5.46 -11.84 -2.87
C GLY A 35 4.48 -12.54 -1.94
N THR A 36 3.36 -11.87 -1.63
CA THR A 36 2.29 -12.41 -0.76
C THR A 36 0.94 -12.24 -1.45
N ILE A 37 0.17 -13.33 -1.51
CA ILE A 37 -1.20 -13.33 -2.01
C ILE A 37 -2.08 -14.01 -0.97
N LEU A 38 -3.01 -13.27 -0.40
CA LEU A 38 -4.09 -13.80 0.42
C LEU A 38 -5.26 -14.11 -0.52
N VAL A 39 -5.98 -15.19 -0.28
CA VAL A 39 -7.10 -15.61 -1.11
C VAL A 39 -8.36 -15.74 -0.27
N ALA A 40 -9.51 -15.45 -0.89
CA ALA A 40 -10.83 -15.69 -0.31
C ALA A 40 -11.79 -16.17 -1.42
N SER A 41 -12.85 -16.88 -1.04
CA SER A 41 -13.83 -17.47 -1.94
C SER A 41 -15.15 -16.71 -2.01
N ASP A 42 -15.36 -15.75 -1.13
CA ASP A 42 -16.51 -14.84 -1.11
C ASP A 42 -16.18 -13.55 -0.35
N GLY A 43 -17.15 -12.63 -0.32
CA GLY A 43 -16.96 -11.34 0.33
C GLY A 43 -16.87 -11.41 1.86
N ASP A 44 -17.49 -12.40 2.51
CA ASP A 44 -17.43 -12.57 3.97
C ASP A 44 -16.03 -13.04 4.38
N GLU A 45 -15.51 -14.10 3.72
CA GLU A 45 -14.13 -14.57 3.95
C GLU A 45 -13.12 -13.46 3.61
N ALA A 46 -13.35 -12.70 2.54
CA ALA A 46 -12.49 -11.60 2.15
C ALA A 46 -12.45 -10.51 3.22
N TYR A 47 -13.58 -10.17 3.82
CA TYR A 47 -13.65 -9.19 4.88
C TYR A 47 -12.92 -9.65 6.14
N ASP A 48 -13.11 -10.90 6.55
CA ASP A 48 -12.37 -11.48 7.69
C ASP A 48 -10.86 -11.41 7.46
N ARG A 49 -10.39 -11.81 6.27
CA ARG A 49 -8.99 -11.72 5.87
C ARG A 49 -8.47 -10.28 5.87
N TYR A 50 -9.31 -9.35 5.43
CA TYR A 50 -8.95 -7.93 5.42
C TYR A 50 -8.77 -7.42 6.85
N ILE A 51 -9.70 -7.69 7.77
CA ILE A 51 -9.60 -7.25 9.17
C ILE A 51 -8.37 -7.84 9.86
N GLU A 52 -8.09 -9.14 9.67
CA GLU A 52 -6.92 -9.80 10.25
C GLU A 52 -5.58 -9.23 9.73
N ASN A 53 -5.57 -8.67 8.52
CA ASN A 53 -4.37 -8.21 7.83
C ASN A 53 -4.44 -6.75 7.36
N GLN A 54 -5.30 -5.93 7.95
CA GLN A 54 -5.62 -4.57 7.50
C GLN A 54 -4.39 -3.69 7.19
N ASN A 55 -3.35 -3.78 8.04
CA ASN A 55 -2.11 -3.00 7.87
C ASN A 55 -1.07 -3.65 6.95
N LYS A 56 -1.38 -4.80 6.33
CA LYS A 56 -0.46 -5.55 5.47
C LYS A 56 -0.94 -5.64 4.03
N ILE A 57 -2.27 -5.55 3.81
CA ILE A 57 -2.85 -5.62 2.47
C ILE A 57 -2.63 -4.30 1.77
N ASP A 58 -1.93 -4.34 0.64
CA ASP A 58 -1.64 -3.17 -0.18
C ASP A 58 -2.65 -2.96 -1.31
N MET A 59 -3.38 -4.01 -1.70
CA MET A 59 -4.37 -3.96 -2.79
C MET A 59 -5.34 -5.12 -2.75
N VAL A 60 -6.48 -4.93 -3.42
CA VAL A 60 -7.53 -5.93 -3.58
C VAL A 60 -7.86 -6.14 -5.06
N ILE A 61 -8.05 -7.38 -5.44
CA ILE A 61 -8.68 -7.78 -6.70
C ILE A 61 -9.86 -8.69 -6.33
N THR A 62 -11.07 -8.34 -6.74
CA THR A 62 -12.28 -9.11 -6.42
C THR A 62 -13.16 -9.36 -7.63
N ASP A 63 -13.75 -10.54 -7.73
CA ASP A 63 -14.94 -10.73 -8.58
C ASP A 63 -16.13 -10.00 -7.97
N ILE A 64 -17.14 -9.72 -8.79
CA ILE A 64 -18.44 -9.19 -8.33
C ILE A 64 -19.34 -10.33 -7.88
N ASN A 65 -19.56 -11.32 -8.75
CA ASN A 65 -20.58 -12.32 -8.57
C ASN A 65 -20.04 -13.50 -7.74
N MET A 66 -20.23 -13.43 -6.46
CA MET A 66 -19.81 -14.46 -5.51
C MET A 66 -20.97 -14.82 -4.57
N PRO A 67 -20.97 -16.04 -4.00
CA PRO A 67 -21.97 -16.43 -2.99
C PRO A 67 -21.82 -15.59 -1.71
N ASN A 68 -22.82 -15.65 -0.84
CA ASN A 68 -22.89 -14.95 0.43
C ASN A 68 -22.83 -13.43 0.25
N THR A 69 -21.67 -12.81 0.39
CA THR A 69 -21.46 -11.38 0.14
C THR A 69 -20.76 -11.17 -1.22
N ASP A 70 -21.39 -10.37 -2.10
CA ASP A 70 -20.82 -10.00 -3.40
C ASP A 70 -19.64 -9.02 -3.28
N GLY A 71 -18.86 -8.91 -4.39
CA GLY A 71 -17.65 -8.08 -4.39
C GLY A 71 -17.90 -6.58 -4.21
N ILE A 72 -19.06 -6.06 -4.64
CA ILE A 72 -19.42 -4.64 -4.46
C ILE A 72 -19.70 -4.35 -2.99
N THR A 73 -20.47 -5.19 -2.34
CA THR A 73 -20.78 -5.10 -0.91
C THR A 73 -19.50 -5.20 -0.08
N PHE A 74 -18.63 -6.16 -0.41
CA PHE A 74 -17.31 -6.26 0.20
C PHE A 74 -16.49 -4.97 0.04
N CYS A 75 -16.43 -4.39 -1.16
CA CYS A 75 -15.74 -3.12 -1.39
C CYS A 75 -16.33 -1.95 -0.57
N LYS A 76 -17.66 -1.89 -0.43
CA LYS A 76 -18.33 -0.89 0.43
C LYS A 76 -17.85 -1.02 1.88
N HIS A 77 -17.78 -2.22 2.42
CA HIS A 77 -17.27 -2.46 3.78
C HIS A 77 -15.81 -2.00 3.93
N ILE A 78 -14.92 -2.30 2.97
CA ILE A 78 -13.53 -1.77 3.02
C ILE A 78 -13.53 -0.25 3.06
N ARG A 79 -14.36 0.42 2.25
CA ARG A 79 -14.38 1.90 2.13
C ARG A 79 -14.87 2.61 3.39
N GLU A 80 -15.53 1.93 4.31
CA GLU A 80 -15.84 2.46 5.63
C GLU A 80 -14.58 2.71 6.46
N PHE A 81 -13.53 1.89 6.26
CA PHE A 81 -12.28 1.92 7.02
C PHE A 81 -11.11 2.51 6.22
N ASP A 82 -10.99 2.16 4.94
CA ASP A 82 -9.90 2.59 4.06
C ASP A 82 -10.43 3.12 2.73
N LYS A 83 -10.43 4.45 2.59
CA LYS A 83 -10.86 5.15 1.37
C LYS A 83 -9.82 5.12 0.25
N LYS A 84 -8.57 4.70 0.55
CA LYS A 84 -7.44 4.81 -0.37
C LYS A 84 -6.91 3.46 -0.85
N LEU A 85 -7.26 2.35 -0.20
CA LEU A 85 -6.79 1.01 -0.60
C LEU A 85 -7.10 0.78 -2.09
N PRO A 86 -6.09 0.44 -2.90
CA PRO A 86 -6.28 0.13 -4.31
C PRO A 86 -7.20 -1.07 -4.49
N ILE A 87 -8.35 -0.88 -5.14
CA ILE A 87 -9.30 -1.96 -5.44
C ILE A 87 -9.48 -2.07 -6.95
N VAL A 88 -9.46 -3.31 -7.43
CA VAL A 88 -9.80 -3.68 -8.81
C VAL A 88 -10.95 -4.68 -8.78
N ILE A 89 -11.92 -4.45 -9.63
CA ILE A 89 -13.06 -5.35 -9.80
C ILE A 89 -12.89 -6.12 -11.10
N ILE A 90 -13.06 -7.45 -11.02
CA ILE A 90 -13.12 -8.34 -12.18
C ILE A 90 -14.55 -8.84 -12.33
N SER A 91 -15.11 -8.85 -13.54
CA SER A 91 -16.45 -9.37 -13.77
C SER A 91 -16.61 -9.99 -15.15
N ALA A 92 -17.57 -10.93 -15.27
CA ALA A 92 -17.95 -11.54 -16.54
C ALA A 92 -18.75 -10.57 -17.44
N TYR A 93 -19.38 -9.55 -16.88
CA TYR A 93 -20.33 -8.68 -17.58
C TYR A 93 -20.01 -7.20 -17.44
N THR A 94 -20.35 -6.46 -18.49
CA THR A 94 -20.34 -4.99 -18.56
C THR A 94 -21.70 -4.43 -18.11
N ASP A 95 -22.25 -4.90 -17.01
CA ASP A 95 -23.50 -4.36 -16.47
C ASP A 95 -23.29 -2.92 -16.03
N THR A 96 -24.01 -2.01 -16.68
CA THR A 96 -23.92 -0.56 -16.43
C THR A 96 -24.29 -0.19 -15.00
N ASP A 97 -25.16 -0.97 -14.36
CA ASP A 97 -25.59 -0.72 -12.98
C ASP A 97 -24.44 -0.91 -11.98
N TYR A 98 -23.63 -1.95 -12.14
CA TYR A 98 -22.43 -2.16 -11.31
C TYR A 98 -21.32 -1.14 -11.57
N LEU A 99 -21.23 -0.60 -12.81
CA LEU A 99 -20.31 0.48 -13.12
C LEU A 99 -20.67 1.77 -12.38
N LEU A 100 -21.95 2.09 -12.25
CA LEU A 100 -22.44 3.25 -11.51
C LEU A 100 -22.15 3.10 -10.00
N ASP A 101 -22.46 1.96 -9.42
CA ASP A 101 -22.16 1.65 -8.01
C ASP A 101 -20.65 1.69 -7.71
N SER A 102 -19.81 1.34 -8.69
CA SER A 102 -18.35 1.33 -8.52
C SER A 102 -17.69 2.71 -8.60
N ILE A 103 -18.36 3.73 -9.17
CA ILE A 103 -17.84 5.11 -9.22
C ILE A 103 -17.63 5.66 -7.82
N ASP A 104 -18.58 5.45 -6.92
CA ASP A 104 -18.52 5.93 -5.53
C ASP A 104 -17.49 5.15 -4.69
N LEU A 105 -17.05 3.97 -5.17
CA LEU A 105 -16.09 3.11 -4.48
C LEU A 105 -14.63 3.49 -4.74
N ASN A 106 -14.35 4.48 -5.59
CA ASN A 106 -12.98 4.90 -5.92
C ASN A 106 -12.09 3.70 -6.28
N ILE A 107 -12.55 2.86 -7.23
CA ILE A 107 -11.77 1.73 -7.74
C ILE A 107 -10.74 2.20 -8.77
N ILE A 108 -9.59 1.51 -8.85
CA ILE A 108 -8.55 1.81 -9.85
C ILE A 108 -9.06 1.51 -11.26
N THR A 109 -9.69 0.36 -11.43
CA THR A 109 -10.16 -0.08 -12.73
C THR A 109 -11.12 -1.25 -12.62
N TYR A 110 -11.90 -1.42 -13.65
CA TYR A 110 -12.77 -2.54 -13.89
C TYR A 110 -12.17 -3.42 -14.99
N VAL A 111 -12.10 -4.73 -14.80
CA VAL A 111 -11.53 -5.68 -15.74
C VAL A 111 -12.55 -6.75 -16.10
N THR A 112 -12.88 -6.88 -17.39
CA THR A 112 -13.82 -7.92 -17.86
C THR A 112 -13.15 -9.29 -17.97
N LYS A 113 -13.80 -10.36 -17.53
CA LYS A 113 -13.40 -11.75 -17.82
C LYS A 113 -13.52 -12.01 -19.35
N PRO A 114 -12.70 -12.88 -19.97
CA PRO A 114 -11.68 -13.69 -19.36
C PRO A 114 -10.42 -12.87 -18.96
N PHE A 115 -9.79 -13.27 -17.86
CA PHE A 115 -8.58 -12.63 -17.32
C PHE A 115 -7.33 -13.13 -18.05
N THR A 116 -7.10 -12.60 -19.23
CA THR A 116 -5.97 -13.00 -20.09
C THR A 116 -4.65 -12.41 -19.61
N THR A 117 -3.53 -13.02 -19.99
CA THR A 117 -2.18 -12.51 -19.68
C THR A 117 -1.99 -11.06 -20.08
N LYS A 118 -2.56 -10.63 -21.23
CA LYS A 118 -2.50 -9.22 -21.66
C LYS A 118 -3.22 -8.30 -20.67
N LYS A 119 -4.40 -8.71 -20.16
CA LYS A 119 -5.15 -7.93 -19.17
C LYS A 119 -4.43 -7.91 -17.81
N VAL A 120 -3.80 -9.03 -17.42
CA VAL A 120 -2.97 -9.08 -16.21
C VAL A 120 -1.83 -8.07 -16.29
N LEU A 121 -1.06 -8.07 -17.39
CA LEU A 121 0.04 -7.12 -17.57
C LEU A 121 -0.43 -5.66 -17.54
N ALA A 122 -1.53 -5.35 -18.25
CA ALA A 122 -2.12 -4.01 -18.24
C ALA A 122 -2.59 -3.60 -16.83
N LEU A 123 -3.10 -4.54 -16.03
CA LEU A 123 -3.48 -4.30 -14.65
C LEU A 123 -2.26 -4.05 -13.77
N MET A 124 -1.19 -4.84 -13.94
CA MET A 124 0.06 -4.62 -13.20
C MET A 124 0.67 -3.24 -13.51
N ASP A 125 0.57 -2.78 -14.75
CA ASP A 125 1.01 -1.43 -15.13
C ASP A 125 0.20 -0.35 -14.41
N LYS A 126 -1.14 -0.51 -14.32
CA LYS A 126 -1.99 0.41 -13.54
C LYS A 126 -1.68 0.42 -12.05
N PHE A 127 -1.38 -0.73 -11.47
CA PHE A 127 -0.95 -0.79 -10.06
C PHE A 127 0.39 -0.09 -9.85
N LEU A 128 1.37 -0.31 -10.74
CA LEU A 128 2.64 0.40 -10.67
C LEU A 128 2.45 1.91 -10.77
N GLU A 129 1.64 2.36 -11.72
CA GLU A 129 1.31 3.78 -11.89
C GLU A 129 0.64 4.35 -10.63
N HIS A 130 -0.34 3.62 -10.06
CA HIS A 130 -1.00 4.02 -8.82
C HIS A 130 -0.01 4.13 -7.66
N PHE A 131 0.87 3.15 -7.47
CA PHE A 131 1.88 3.20 -6.40
C PHE A 131 2.91 4.27 -6.63
N GLN A 132 3.41 4.45 -7.85
CA GLN A 132 4.38 5.49 -8.17
C GLN A 132 3.81 6.89 -7.94
N LEU A 133 2.56 7.14 -8.34
CA LEU A 133 1.89 8.42 -8.11
C LEU A 133 1.63 8.69 -6.63
N ASN A 134 1.31 7.65 -5.85
CA ASN A 134 1.00 7.79 -4.43
C ASN A 134 2.24 7.67 -3.54
N SER A 135 3.35 7.11 -4.05
CA SER A 135 4.60 7.02 -3.29
C SER A 135 5.39 8.32 -3.28
N HIS A 136 5.12 9.19 -4.25
CA HIS A 136 5.85 10.45 -4.42
C HIS A 136 5.16 11.58 -3.67
N ILE A 137 5.84 12.10 -2.67
CA ILE A 137 5.32 13.17 -1.79
C ILE A 137 6.24 14.39 -1.90
N VAL A 138 5.68 15.53 -2.28
CA VAL A 138 6.39 16.82 -2.20
C VAL A 138 6.26 17.33 -0.77
N ILE A 139 7.39 17.43 -0.06
CA ILE A 139 7.46 17.91 1.34
C ILE A 139 7.54 19.44 1.34
N LYS A 140 8.40 20.01 0.50
CA LYS A 140 8.53 21.44 0.25
C LYS A 140 9.19 21.63 -1.13
N GLU A 141 9.28 22.86 -1.61
CA GLU A 141 9.66 23.23 -2.98
C GLU A 141 10.92 22.52 -3.52
N SER A 142 11.87 22.18 -2.64
CA SER A 142 13.13 21.50 -3.03
C SER A 142 13.29 20.10 -2.44
N VAL A 143 12.24 19.52 -1.81
CA VAL A 143 12.32 18.24 -1.12
C VAL A 143 11.17 17.33 -1.52
N GLU A 144 11.49 16.25 -2.18
CA GLU A 144 10.57 15.21 -2.61
C GLU A 144 10.94 13.88 -1.94
N PHE A 145 9.94 13.06 -1.68
CA PHE A 145 10.13 11.76 -1.05
C PHE A 145 9.36 10.69 -1.79
N ASP A 146 10.06 9.67 -2.23
CA ASP A 146 9.48 8.44 -2.75
C ASP A 146 9.67 7.32 -1.71
N TYR A 147 8.58 6.93 -1.04
CA TYR A 147 8.65 5.94 0.04
C TYR A 147 8.72 4.50 -0.47
N ASP A 148 8.31 4.20 -1.70
CA ASP A 148 8.36 2.85 -2.26
C ASP A 148 9.79 2.44 -2.60
N ILE A 149 10.58 3.37 -3.14
CA ILE A 149 12.01 3.15 -3.36
C ILE A 149 12.90 3.66 -2.22
N GLY A 150 12.29 4.29 -1.22
CA GLY A 150 12.99 4.80 -0.03
C GLY A 150 13.99 5.90 -0.35
N THR A 151 13.63 6.83 -1.24
CA THR A 151 14.53 7.89 -1.70
C THR A 151 13.97 9.27 -1.36
N VAL A 152 14.81 10.12 -0.78
CA VAL A 152 14.54 11.56 -0.62
C VAL A 152 15.38 12.31 -1.65
N ILE A 153 14.75 13.21 -2.40
CA ILE A 153 15.41 14.10 -3.35
C ILE A 153 15.46 15.49 -2.72
N VAL A 154 16.64 16.07 -2.64
CA VAL A 154 16.88 17.42 -2.11
C VAL A 154 17.76 18.17 -3.08
N ASP A 155 17.27 19.27 -3.67
CA ASP A 155 17.98 20.05 -4.66
C ASP A 155 18.62 19.17 -5.75
N ASP A 156 17.81 18.30 -6.38
CA ASP A 156 18.19 17.30 -7.41
C ASP A 156 19.18 16.22 -6.96
N LYS A 157 19.50 16.13 -5.66
CA LYS A 157 20.35 15.08 -5.11
C LYS A 157 19.55 13.99 -4.42
N SER A 158 19.72 12.76 -4.89
CA SER A 158 19.06 11.58 -4.30
C SER A 158 19.79 11.10 -3.04
N ILE A 159 19.01 10.90 -1.97
CA ILE A 159 19.48 10.35 -0.69
C ILE A 159 18.74 9.03 -0.46
N GLN A 160 19.47 7.91 -0.49
CA GLN A 160 18.90 6.60 -0.24
C GLN A 160 18.70 6.37 1.24
N LEU A 161 17.51 6.01 1.65
CA LEU A 161 17.13 5.64 3.00
C LEU A 161 17.14 4.11 3.17
N THR A 162 17.45 3.65 4.38
CA THR A 162 17.20 2.25 4.77
C THR A 162 15.71 2.04 4.99
N GLN A 163 15.25 0.77 4.98
CA GLN A 163 13.83 0.45 5.21
C GLN A 163 13.26 1.11 6.49
N LYS A 164 14.04 1.13 7.58
CA LYS A 164 13.63 1.76 8.83
C LYS A 164 13.56 3.30 8.73
N GLU A 165 14.49 3.91 8.04
CA GLU A 165 14.50 5.35 7.77
C GLU A 165 13.35 5.75 6.85
N THR A 166 13.03 4.92 5.84
CA THR A 166 11.88 5.10 4.95
C THR A 166 10.57 5.07 5.73
N LYS A 167 10.35 4.06 6.60
CA LYS A 167 9.19 4.00 7.50
C LYS A 167 9.06 5.24 8.37
N PHE A 168 10.17 5.70 8.94
CA PHE A 168 10.17 6.89 9.80
C PHE A 168 9.87 8.16 9.01
N PHE A 169 10.46 8.32 7.82
CA PHE A 169 10.21 9.49 6.98
C PHE A 169 8.76 9.52 6.49
N LYS A 170 8.19 8.36 6.14
CA LYS A 170 6.77 8.23 5.80
C LYS A 170 5.87 8.67 6.96
N LEU A 171 6.11 8.17 8.18
CA LEU A 171 5.38 8.62 9.37
C LEU A 171 5.45 10.15 9.55
N LEU A 172 6.63 10.73 9.35
CA LEU A 172 6.83 12.18 9.44
C LEU A 172 6.07 12.94 8.35
N SER A 173 5.95 12.39 7.14
CA SER A 173 5.23 13.05 6.02
C SER A 173 3.71 12.98 6.17
N GLU A 174 3.20 11.98 6.88
CA GLU A 174 1.76 11.76 7.08
C GLU A 174 1.22 12.40 8.37
N ASN A 175 2.10 12.82 9.28
CA ASN A 175 1.70 13.32 10.60
C ASN A 175 2.36 14.67 10.93
N SER A 176 1.60 15.57 11.50
CA SER A 176 2.11 16.87 11.96
C SER A 176 3.19 16.75 13.04
N VAL A 177 3.15 15.67 13.83
CA VAL A 177 4.19 15.30 14.81
C VAL A 177 4.17 13.78 14.99
N VAL A 178 5.32 13.15 14.89
CA VAL A 178 5.50 11.72 15.20
C VAL A 178 5.99 11.59 16.63
N THR A 179 5.16 11.04 17.50
CA THR A 179 5.47 10.80 18.91
C THR A 179 6.36 9.57 19.10
N TYR A 180 6.95 9.43 20.29
CA TYR A 180 7.71 8.21 20.63
C TYR A 180 6.84 6.96 20.62
N ASP A 181 5.57 7.06 21.05
CA ASP A 181 4.63 5.94 21.07
C ASP A 181 4.30 5.48 19.64
N MET A 182 4.05 6.41 18.72
CA MET A 182 3.88 6.09 17.29
C MET A 182 5.14 5.41 16.72
N MET A 183 6.33 5.88 17.09
CA MET A 183 7.57 5.23 16.65
C MET A 183 7.66 3.79 17.16
N TYR A 184 7.31 3.53 18.42
CA TYR A 184 7.28 2.17 18.98
C TYR A 184 6.29 1.28 18.24
N GLU A 185 5.09 1.77 18.00
CA GLU A 185 4.01 1.02 17.38
C GLU A 185 4.29 0.66 15.91
N TYR A 186 4.77 1.62 15.12
CA TYR A 186 4.89 1.46 13.67
C TYR A 186 6.27 1.05 13.16
N MET A 187 7.33 1.23 13.95
CA MET A 187 8.71 1.02 13.49
C MET A 187 9.38 -0.22 14.06
N TRP A 188 8.89 -0.78 15.16
CA TRP A 188 9.46 -1.95 15.82
C TRP A 188 8.41 -2.99 16.14
N ASP A 189 8.79 -4.27 16.05
CA ASP A 189 7.96 -5.36 16.52
C ASP A 189 7.85 -5.30 18.05
N TYR A 190 6.66 -5.62 18.59
CA TYR A 190 6.34 -5.54 20.02
C TYR A 190 7.37 -6.25 20.92
N ASP A 191 7.91 -7.38 20.44
CA ASP A 191 8.87 -8.20 21.18
C ASP A 191 10.32 -7.66 21.16
N LYS A 192 10.59 -6.57 20.42
CA LYS A 192 11.92 -5.98 20.19
C LYS A 192 11.94 -4.47 20.33
N ALA A 193 11.20 -3.95 21.30
CA ALA A 193 11.16 -2.52 21.56
C ALA A 193 12.59 -2.01 21.92
N PRO A 194 13.11 -1.00 21.18
CA PRO A 194 14.44 -0.46 21.43
C PRO A 194 14.48 0.37 22.71
N SER A 195 15.65 0.53 23.30
CA SER A 195 15.83 1.51 24.36
C SER A 195 15.69 2.94 23.83
N GLN A 196 15.35 3.89 24.70
CA GLN A 196 15.27 5.32 24.31
C GLN A 196 16.58 5.83 23.69
N ASP A 197 17.73 5.36 24.15
CA ASP A 197 19.04 5.76 23.61
C ASP A 197 19.29 5.18 22.21
N ALA A 198 18.75 3.98 21.93
CA ALA A 198 18.76 3.42 20.58
C ALA A 198 17.92 4.26 19.60
N ILE A 199 16.74 4.74 20.03
CA ILE A 199 15.90 5.65 19.24
C ILE A 199 16.63 6.96 18.99
N LYS A 200 17.19 7.60 20.02
CA LYS A 200 17.97 8.85 19.88
C LYS A 200 19.14 8.67 18.92
N SER A 201 19.84 7.53 19.01
CA SER A 201 20.97 7.22 18.11
C SER A 201 20.50 7.04 16.66
N PHE A 202 19.36 6.36 16.43
CA PHE A 202 18.74 6.23 15.13
C PHE A 202 18.38 7.60 14.54
N ILE A 203 17.64 8.43 15.28
CA ILE A 203 17.26 9.78 14.85
C ILE A 203 18.47 10.63 14.52
N ARG A 204 19.51 10.60 15.34
CA ARG A 204 20.75 11.35 15.09
C ARG A 204 21.42 10.94 13.77
N LYS A 205 21.46 9.63 13.45
CA LYS A 205 22.00 9.11 12.19
C LYS A 205 21.13 9.51 11.00
N PHE A 206 19.82 9.37 11.15
CA PHE A 206 18.84 9.75 10.14
C PHE A 206 18.93 11.24 9.78
N LYS A 207 18.92 12.13 10.79
CA LYS A 207 19.03 13.58 10.58
C LYS A 207 20.32 14.01 9.88
N LYS A 208 21.43 13.26 10.06
CA LYS A 208 22.70 13.56 9.37
C LYS A 208 22.65 13.34 7.85
N LYS A 209 21.71 12.56 7.36
CA LYS A 209 21.53 12.32 5.92
C LYS A 209 20.71 13.42 5.23
N LEU A 210 19.91 14.15 6.00
CA LEU A 210 18.96 15.14 5.52
C LEU A 210 19.47 16.56 5.77
N PRO A 211 18.92 17.57 5.10
CA PRO A 211 19.13 18.98 5.47
C PRO A 211 18.83 19.20 6.95
N ALA A 212 19.65 20.03 7.60
CA ALA A 212 19.60 20.23 9.05
C ALA A 212 18.26 20.78 9.57
N ASP A 213 17.56 21.51 8.73
CA ASP A 213 16.28 22.15 9.02
C ASP A 213 15.07 21.24 8.71
N LEU A 214 15.23 20.17 7.93
CA LEU A 214 14.11 19.38 7.43
C LEU A 214 13.37 18.59 8.52
N CYS A 215 14.11 17.93 9.42
CA CYS A 215 13.49 17.14 10.51
C CYS A 215 13.79 17.80 11.85
N GLN A 216 12.75 18.30 12.52
CA GLN A 216 12.87 19.04 13.77
C GLN A 216 12.39 18.25 14.98
N ASN A 217 12.87 18.62 16.16
CA ASN A 217 12.48 18.02 17.43
C ASN A 217 11.48 18.92 18.16
N LYS A 218 10.30 18.41 18.46
CA LYS A 218 9.34 19.03 19.37
C LYS A 218 9.60 18.51 20.79
N LYS A 219 10.30 19.30 21.59
CA LYS A 219 10.78 18.91 22.93
C LYS A 219 9.69 18.24 23.78
N GLY A 220 9.97 17.03 24.26
CA GLY A 220 9.06 16.25 25.10
C GLY A 220 7.90 15.58 24.36
N VAL A 221 7.75 15.77 23.05
CA VAL A 221 6.63 15.21 22.26
C VAL A 221 7.13 14.26 21.20
N GLY A 222 8.04 14.68 20.31
CA GLY A 222 8.47 13.86 19.19
C GLY A 222 9.19 14.65 18.11
N TYR A 223 9.00 14.26 16.85
CA TYR A 223 9.66 14.84 15.68
C TYR A 223 8.64 15.24 14.62
N TYR A 224 9.00 16.22 13.79
CA TYR A 224 8.16 16.70 12.69
C TYR A 224 9.03 17.13 11.50
N LEU A 225 8.40 17.23 10.32
CA LEU A 225 9.04 17.84 9.15
C LEU A 225 8.71 19.34 9.11
N GLU A 226 9.72 20.14 8.83
CA GLU A 226 9.56 21.54 8.51
C GLU A 226 9.15 21.65 7.04
N THR A 227 7.91 22.07 6.78
CA THR A 227 7.28 22.16 5.44
C THR A 227 7.18 23.61 4.97
#